data_b74abc313d26523e5644197d7e1625e3
#
_entry.id   b74abc313d26523e5644197d7e1625e3
#
_cell.length_a   1.000
_cell.length_b   1.000
_cell.length_c   1.000
_cell.angle_alpha   90.00
_cell.angle_beta   90.00
_cell.angle_gamma   90.00
#
_symmetry.space_group_name_H-M   'P 1'
#
loop_
_entity.id
_entity.type
_entity.pdbx_description
1 polymer ?
#
loop_
_entity_poly.entity_id
_entity_poly.type
_entity_poly.pdbx_seq_one_letter_code
_entity_poly.pdbx_strand_id
1 'polypeptide(L)'
;MTKLLSQEQVNQYHNSGFLSPVDVLNQDEIAQCVKEIENFENETGQPIDFPHKSRCHQLFSWADYLIHHPKILDAVEDIIGPDILCYHATLWVKPAKSNSFVRWHQDGTYFFLDPAKHITA
;
A
#
# COMPACT_ATOMS: atom_id res chain seq x y z
N MET A 1 4.76 -23.18 1.17
CA MET A 1 5.12 -22.84 -0.23
C MET A 1 4.68 -21.40 -0.45
N THR A 2 5.55 -20.54 -0.94
CA THR A 2 5.20 -19.14 -1.23
C THR A 2 4.21 -19.05 -2.40
N LYS A 3 3.40 -17.99 -2.44
CA LYS A 3 2.37 -17.76 -3.45
C LYS A 3 2.84 -16.87 -4.60
N LEU A 4 3.50 -15.77 -4.28
CA LEU A 4 4.02 -14.79 -5.24
C LEU A 4 5.52 -14.60 -5.14
N LEU A 5 6.05 -14.43 -3.93
CA LEU A 5 7.46 -14.15 -3.70
C LEU A 5 8.28 -15.44 -3.73
N SER A 6 9.51 -15.38 -4.23
CA SER A 6 10.46 -16.47 -4.05
C SER A 6 10.93 -16.53 -2.59
N GLN A 7 11.42 -17.71 -2.16
CA GLN A 7 12.01 -17.84 -0.83
C GLN A 7 13.19 -16.90 -0.61
N GLU A 8 13.94 -16.60 -1.66
CA GLU A 8 15.05 -15.64 -1.63
C GLU A 8 14.55 -14.22 -1.36
N GLN A 9 13.45 -13.80 -2.00
CA GLN A 9 12.81 -12.51 -1.77
C GLN A 9 12.25 -12.38 -0.34
N VAL A 10 11.63 -13.43 0.19
CA VAL A 10 11.18 -13.46 1.59
C VAL A 10 12.37 -13.32 2.54
N ASN A 11 13.45 -14.05 2.29
CA ASN A 11 14.68 -13.94 3.09
C ASN A 11 15.30 -12.54 2.99
N GLN A 12 15.29 -11.94 1.80
CA GLN A 12 15.75 -10.57 1.59
C GLN A 12 14.94 -9.58 2.43
N TYR A 13 13.60 -9.70 2.42
CA TYR A 13 12.73 -8.86 3.25
C TYR A 13 13.09 -8.96 4.72
N HIS A 14 13.23 -10.17 5.26
CA HIS A 14 13.58 -10.36 6.69
C HIS A 14 14.97 -9.83 7.05
N ASN A 15 15.93 -9.87 6.12
CA ASN A 15 17.27 -9.37 6.37
C ASN A 15 17.39 -7.85 6.22
N SER A 16 16.66 -7.25 5.28
CA SER A 16 16.79 -5.84 4.90
C SER A 16 15.68 -4.96 5.47
N GLY A 17 14.56 -5.56 5.90
CA GLY A 17 13.39 -4.85 6.39
C GLY A 17 12.48 -4.29 5.29
N PHE A 18 12.82 -4.52 4.03
CA PHE A 18 12.01 -4.14 2.88
C PHE A 18 12.32 -5.01 1.66
N LEU A 19 11.37 -5.03 0.72
CA LEU A 19 11.53 -5.65 -0.60
C LEU A 19 10.93 -4.72 -1.67
N SER A 20 11.69 -4.38 -2.70
CA SER A 20 11.24 -3.53 -3.80
C SER A 20 12.15 -3.75 -5.03
N PRO A 21 11.59 -3.69 -6.26
CA PRO A 21 10.16 -3.64 -6.58
C PRO A 21 9.46 -5.01 -6.49
N VAL A 22 8.13 -4.98 -6.31
CA VAL A 22 7.26 -6.15 -6.49
C VAL A 22 6.16 -5.78 -7.47
N ASP A 23 6.14 -6.43 -8.64
CA ASP A 23 5.20 -6.14 -9.72
C ASP A 23 3.85 -6.82 -9.45
N VAL A 24 2.86 -6.05 -9.01
CA VAL A 24 1.54 -6.55 -8.64
C VAL A 24 0.43 -6.10 -9.58
N LEU A 25 0.45 -4.86 -10.07
CA LEU A 25 -0.57 -4.31 -10.94
C LEU A 25 -0.14 -4.32 -12.41
N ASN A 26 -1.06 -4.60 -13.32
CA ASN A 26 -0.86 -4.39 -14.75
C ASN A 26 -1.13 -2.93 -15.15
N GLN A 27 -0.84 -2.58 -16.41
CA GLN A 27 -0.96 -1.21 -16.90
C GLN A 27 -2.41 -0.70 -16.92
N ASP A 28 -3.37 -1.57 -17.19
CA ASP A 28 -4.79 -1.20 -17.22
C ASP A 28 -5.31 -0.91 -15.81
N GLU A 29 -4.91 -1.71 -14.83
CA GLU A 29 -5.24 -1.50 -13.41
C GLU A 29 -4.64 -0.19 -12.89
N ILE A 30 -3.39 0.10 -13.24
CA ILE A 30 -2.75 1.37 -12.90
C ILE A 30 -3.50 2.54 -13.55
N ALA A 31 -3.80 2.47 -14.84
CA ALA A 31 -4.51 3.51 -15.57
C ALA A 31 -5.91 3.77 -14.97
N GLN A 32 -6.62 2.71 -14.57
CA GLN A 32 -7.91 2.85 -13.91
C GLN A 32 -7.80 3.57 -12.56
N CYS A 33 -6.84 3.19 -11.71
CA CYS A 33 -6.64 3.86 -10.43
C CYS A 33 -6.29 5.36 -10.60
N VAL A 34 -5.40 5.68 -11.54
CA VAL A 34 -5.03 7.07 -11.85
C VAL A 34 -6.26 7.86 -12.32
N LYS A 35 -7.06 7.29 -13.23
CA LYS A 35 -8.27 7.92 -13.74
C LYS A 35 -9.28 8.23 -12.62
N GLU A 36 -9.47 7.33 -11.66
CA GLU A 36 -10.38 7.56 -10.53
C GLU A 36 -9.88 8.69 -9.62
N ILE A 37 -8.57 8.79 -9.40
CA ILE A 37 -7.96 9.91 -8.67
C ILE A 37 -8.20 11.23 -9.42
N GLU A 38 -7.91 11.27 -10.73
CA GLU A 38 -8.09 12.45 -11.57
C GLU A 38 -9.57 12.88 -11.66
N ASN A 39 -10.51 11.93 -11.73
CA ASN A 39 -11.95 12.20 -11.70
C ASN A 39 -12.35 12.92 -10.42
N PHE A 40 -11.93 12.39 -9.26
CA PHE A 40 -12.22 13.02 -7.97
C PHE A 40 -11.65 14.46 -7.90
N GLU A 41 -10.41 14.64 -8.33
CA GLU A 41 -9.75 15.95 -8.33
C GLU A 41 -10.44 16.94 -9.28
N ASN A 42 -10.89 16.48 -10.44
CA ASN A 42 -11.64 17.29 -11.40
C ASN A 42 -13.03 17.68 -10.87
N GLU A 43 -13.74 16.76 -10.21
CA GLU A 43 -15.08 17.01 -9.66
C GLU A 43 -15.05 17.95 -8.47
N THR A 44 -14.02 17.83 -7.62
CA THR A 44 -13.91 18.63 -6.40
C THR A 44 -13.11 19.91 -6.58
N GLY A 45 -12.33 20.02 -7.66
CA GLY A 45 -11.39 21.11 -7.90
C GLY A 45 -10.20 21.13 -6.94
N GLN A 46 -9.95 20.03 -6.22
CA GLN A 46 -8.90 19.92 -5.21
C GLN A 46 -8.24 18.55 -5.25
N PRO A 47 -6.94 18.45 -4.93
CA PRO A 47 -6.28 17.16 -4.79
C PRO A 47 -6.89 16.33 -3.65
N ILE A 48 -6.76 15.00 -3.73
CA ILE A 48 -7.15 14.13 -2.62
C ILE A 48 -6.24 14.40 -1.42
N ASP A 49 -6.78 15.06 -0.42
CA ASP A 49 -6.11 15.34 0.83
C ASP A 49 -7.00 14.98 2.03
N PHE A 50 -6.59 15.32 3.23
CA PHE A 50 -7.37 15.05 4.44
C PHE A 50 -8.76 15.72 4.38
N PRO A 51 -9.83 15.00 4.74
CA PRO A 51 -9.86 13.66 5.35
C PRO A 51 -9.85 12.49 4.35
N HIS A 52 -10.06 12.72 3.06
CA HIS A 52 -10.29 11.68 2.05
C HIS A 52 -9.08 10.77 1.80
N LYS A 53 -7.86 11.26 1.97
CA LYS A 53 -6.65 10.43 1.84
C LYS A 53 -6.51 9.37 2.93
N SER A 54 -7.12 9.61 4.11
CA SER A 54 -7.05 8.69 5.25
C SER A 54 -8.17 7.66 5.16
N ARG A 55 -7.83 6.39 5.33
CA ARG A 55 -8.77 5.26 5.15
C ARG A 55 -9.45 5.28 3.78
N CYS A 56 -8.70 5.64 2.76
CA CYS A 56 -9.21 5.83 1.40
C CYS A 56 -9.95 4.59 0.86
N HIS A 57 -9.60 3.39 1.29
CA HIS A 57 -10.29 2.14 0.95
C HIS A 57 -11.76 2.09 1.45
N GLN A 58 -12.14 2.89 2.42
CA GLN A 58 -13.54 2.98 2.89
C GLN A 58 -14.36 4.01 2.09
N LEU A 59 -13.70 4.84 1.29
CA LEU A 59 -14.31 5.94 0.55
C LEU A 59 -14.31 5.71 -0.97
N PHE A 60 -13.29 5.03 -1.48
CA PHE A 60 -13.06 4.86 -2.91
C PHE A 60 -12.99 3.38 -3.29
N SER A 61 -13.78 2.98 -4.26
CA SER A 61 -13.83 1.60 -4.77
C SER A 61 -12.50 1.12 -5.36
N TRP A 62 -11.72 2.01 -6.00
CA TRP A 62 -10.39 1.68 -6.50
C TRP A 62 -9.41 1.35 -5.37
N ALA A 63 -9.50 2.05 -4.24
CA ALA A 63 -8.63 1.79 -3.09
C ALA A 63 -9.08 0.52 -2.32
N ASP A 64 -10.38 0.26 -2.26
CA ASP A 64 -10.92 -1.01 -1.75
C ASP A 64 -10.48 -2.19 -2.62
N TYR A 65 -10.51 -2.03 -3.94
CA TYR A 65 -9.97 -3.01 -4.88
C TYR A 65 -8.50 -3.33 -4.59
N LEU A 66 -7.67 -2.30 -4.35
CA LEU A 66 -6.24 -2.50 -4.09
C LEU A 66 -5.96 -3.28 -2.81
N ILE A 67 -6.66 -2.99 -1.71
CA ILE A 67 -6.44 -3.73 -0.45
C ILE A 67 -6.90 -5.20 -0.51
N HIS A 68 -7.73 -5.54 -1.49
CA HIS A 68 -8.18 -6.90 -1.76
C HIS A 68 -7.49 -7.54 -2.97
N HIS A 69 -6.54 -6.85 -3.60
CA HIS A 69 -5.90 -7.34 -4.81
C HIS A 69 -5.10 -8.63 -4.55
N PRO A 70 -5.37 -9.73 -5.28
CA PRO A 70 -4.78 -11.04 -4.97
C PRO A 70 -3.26 -11.04 -4.91
N LYS A 71 -2.58 -10.40 -5.86
CA LYS A 71 -1.11 -10.36 -5.87
C LYS A 71 -0.53 -9.55 -4.72
N ILE A 72 -1.22 -8.49 -4.25
CA ILE A 72 -0.80 -7.74 -3.07
C ILE A 72 -0.93 -8.64 -1.84
N LEU A 73 -2.09 -9.29 -1.68
CA LEU A 73 -2.34 -10.20 -0.57
C LEU A 73 -1.42 -11.41 -0.58
N ASP A 74 -1.16 -12.01 -1.75
CA ASP A 74 -0.23 -13.14 -1.88
C ASP A 74 1.20 -12.77 -1.45
N ALA A 75 1.69 -11.57 -1.85
CA ALA A 75 2.99 -11.08 -1.42
C ALA A 75 3.06 -10.83 0.09
N VAL A 76 2.01 -10.23 0.66
CA VAL A 76 1.90 -9.97 2.10
C VAL A 76 1.82 -11.28 2.88
N GLU A 77 1.01 -12.24 2.41
CA GLU A 77 0.86 -13.55 3.04
C GLU A 77 2.19 -14.33 3.07
N ASP A 78 2.99 -14.23 2.02
CA ASP A 78 4.31 -14.87 1.96
C ASP A 78 5.27 -14.38 3.07
N ILE A 79 5.02 -13.19 3.63
CA ILE A 79 5.86 -12.58 4.67
C ILE A 79 5.26 -12.76 6.07
N ILE A 80 3.97 -12.42 6.25
CA ILE A 80 3.35 -12.40 7.59
C ILE A 80 2.39 -13.56 7.86
N GLY A 81 2.09 -14.38 6.85
CA GLY A 81 1.15 -15.50 6.94
C GLY A 81 -0.28 -15.14 6.54
N PRO A 82 -1.21 -16.12 6.54
CA PRO A 82 -2.52 -16.00 5.92
C PRO A 82 -3.53 -15.14 6.70
N ASP A 83 -3.31 -14.90 7.97
CA ASP A 83 -4.24 -14.16 8.83
C ASP A 83 -3.96 -12.65 8.68
N ILE A 84 -4.45 -12.08 7.57
CA ILE A 84 -4.20 -10.70 7.18
C ILE A 84 -5.39 -9.83 7.57
N LEU A 85 -5.12 -8.73 8.27
CA LEU A 85 -6.07 -7.67 8.55
C LEU A 85 -5.53 -6.36 7.96
N CYS A 86 -6.32 -5.70 7.07
CA CYS A 86 -6.02 -4.35 6.66
C CYS A 86 -6.28 -3.38 7.81
N TYR A 87 -5.22 -2.92 8.44
CA TYR A 87 -5.31 -1.96 9.54
C TYR A 87 -5.68 -0.56 9.04
N HIS A 88 -5.01 -0.12 7.96
CA HIS A 88 -5.17 1.23 7.43
C HIS A 88 -4.68 1.31 5.99
N ALA A 89 -5.35 2.10 5.17
CA ALA A 89 -4.85 2.48 3.84
C ALA A 89 -4.91 4.00 3.72
N THR A 90 -3.78 4.60 3.38
CA THR A 90 -3.63 6.05 3.23
C THR A 90 -2.97 6.38 1.91
N LEU A 91 -3.56 7.32 1.18
CA LEU A 91 -2.94 7.85 -0.03
C LEU A 91 -1.92 8.92 0.35
N TRP A 92 -0.64 8.63 0.13
CA TRP A 92 0.46 9.57 0.35
C TRP A 92 0.94 10.15 -0.97
N VAL A 93 0.59 11.41 -1.22
CA VAL A 93 0.99 12.13 -2.42
C VAL A 93 2.05 13.16 -2.07
N LYS A 94 3.16 13.12 -2.78
CA LYS A 94 4.19 14.16 -2.75
C LYS A 94 4.17 14.89 -4.09
N PRO A 95 3.73 16.16 -4.14
CA PRO A 95 3.70 16.91 -5.38
C PRO A 95 5.10 17.02 -5.99
N ALA A 96 5.17 17.00 -7.31
CA ALA A 96 6.42 17.18 -8.02
C ALA A 96 7.08 18.50 -7.61
N LYS A 97 8.41 18.49 -7.48
CA LYS A 97 9.22 19.66 -7.08
C LYS A 97 8.91 20.21 -5.67
N SER A 98 8.15 19.48 -4.84
CA SER A 98 7.99 19.84 -3.43
C SER A 98 9.21 19.44 -2.62
N ASN A 99 9.42 20.10 -1.47
CA ASN A 99 10.46 19.73 -0.49
C ASN A 99 9.99 18.65 0.48
N SER A 100 8.85 18.01 0.21
CA SER A 100 8.27 16.97 1.07
C SER A 100 9.14 15.73 1.06
N PHE A 101 9.47 15.21 2.23
CA PHE A 101 10.16 13.93 2.38
C PHE A 101 9.63 13.17 3.59
N VAL A 102 9.75 11.86 3.53
CA VAL A 102 9.47 10.96 4.65
C VAL A 102 10.79 10.34 5.08
N ARG A 103 11.10 10.41 6.37
CA ARG A 103 12.31 9.78 6.93
C ARG A 103 12.14 8.27 6.99
N TRP A 104 13.24 7.54 6.95
CA TRP A 104 13.25 6.12 7.25
C TRP A 104 12.68 5.85 8.63
N HIS A 105 11.69 4.96 8.70
CA HIS A 105 11.01 4.58 9.94
C HIS A 105 10.44 3.17 9.80
N GLN A 106 9.92 2.65 10.89
CA GLN A 106 9.13 1.43 10.92
C GLN A 106 7.74 1.77 11.43
N ASP A 107 6.72 1.48 10.63
CA ASP A 107 5.32 1.77 10.95
C ASP A 107 4.86 1.08 12.24
N GLY A 108 5.35 -0.14 12.50
CA GLY A 108 5.05 -0.88 13.72
C GLY A 108 5.31 -0.12 15.02
N THR A 109 6.18 0.90 14.99
CA THR A 109 6.46 1.78 16.15
C THR A 109 5.25 2.63 16.56
N TYR A 110 4.35 2.92 15.61
CA TYR A 110 3.22 3.83 15.83
C TYR A 110 1.91 3.12 16.15
N PHE A 111 1.81 1.81 15.84
CA PHE A 111 0.53 1.10 15.91
C PHE A 111 0.32 0.29 17.18
N PHE A 112 1.32 0.17 18.04
CA PHE A 112 1.24 -0.53 19.34
C PHE A 112 0.64 -1.95 19.26
N LEU A 113 0.99 -2.69 18.19
CA LEU A 113 0.52 -4.05 18.00
C LEU A 113 1.38 -5.04 18.77
N ASP A 114 0.75 -6.07 19.35
CA ASP A 114 1.42 -7.19 20.01
C ASP A 114 0.84 -8.52 19.49
N PRO A 115 1.63 -9.38 18.85
CA PRO A 115 3.01 -9.12 18.39
C PRO A 115 3.07 -8.03 17.32
N ALA A 116 4.20 -7.34 17.22
CA ALA A 116 4.44 -6.25 16.27
C ALA A 116 4.62 -6.78 14.82
N LYS A 117 3.65 -7.58 14.35
CA LYS A 117 3.59 -8.05 12.96
C LYS A 117 2.82 -7.04 12.14
N HIS A 118 3.55 -6.19 11.45
CA HIS A 118 3.01 -5.16 10.58
C HIS A 118 3.84 -5.05 9.31
N ILE A 119 3.17 -4.90 8.16
CA ILE A 119 3.79 -4.69 6.87
C ILE A 119 3.03 -3.60 6.12
N THR A 120 3.74 -2.75 5.42
CA THR A 120 3.19 -1.76 4.49
C THR A 120 3.46 -2.22 3.07
N ALA A 121 2.42 -2.33 2.26
CA ALA A 121 2.46 -2.70 0.85
C ALA A 121 2.07 -1.53 -0.05
#